data_bdf6a05195243a7d33cee08bc49af2b0
#
_entry.id   bdf6a05195243a7d33cee08bc49af2b0
#
_cell.length_a   1.000
_cell.length_b   1.000
_cell.length_c   1.000
_cell.angle_alpha   90.00
_cell.angle_beta   90.00
_cell.angle_gamma   90.00
#
_symmetry.space_group_name_H-M   'P 1'
#
loop_
_entity.id
_entity.type
_entity.pdbx_description
1 polymer ?
#
loop_
_entity_poly.entity_id
_entity_poly.type
_entity_poly.pdbx_seq_one_letter_code
_entity_poly.pdbx_strand_id
1 'polypeptide(L)'
;MASRSLIVLPDDAATPILEAIDGAKASLNIKMFVFSDPALIGAVIAAQRRGVHVRVMLNPARRSGEDDNEGTRQELARAGVDVIDSNPALALTHEKSMVIDHRTAFVKSLNWETKNLTLTRDYAVVTDHRHEVDEIVACFEADWHRQPFAPGGSAHLLWCPINGRDRIAHFIDEARHTLFVQNERYQDSVILERLVRAARRGVKVHVMARPPHALKKDQLVEGVGGLRILDDVGVKIRKLKGLKLHGKMLLADGVRAIVGSINLAPGSFDSRRELAIEVRDAAVVDRLHTIAKRDKKNSHPLDLSDDGLMADLADRVEDAAEKLALSDRAQKKEKK
;
A
#
# COMPACT_ATOMS: atom_id res chain seq x y z
N MET A 1 -21.22 9.98 -15.70
CA MET A 1 -21.17 8.53 -15.42
C MET A 1 -20.17 8.33 -14.30
N ALA A 2 -20.46 7.42 -13.37
CA ALA A 2 -19.50 7.07 -12.32
C ALA A 2 -18.23 6.48 -12.94
N SER A 3 -17.07 6.84 -12.42
CA SER A 3 -15.78 6.50 -13.02
C SER A 3 -14.75 6.07 -11.99
N ARG A 4 -13.74 5.34 -12.46
CA ARG A 4 -12.53 5.13 -11.68
C ARG A 4 -11.33 5.67 -12.44
N SER A 5 -10.37 6.22 -11.70
CA SER A 5 -9.09 6.65 -12.26
C SER A 5 -7.93 6.11 -11.42
N LEU A 6 -6.72 6.18 -11.97
CA LEU A 6 -5.52 5.61 -11.37
C LEU A 6 -4.47 6.70 -11.17
N ILE A 7 -3.90 6.74 -9.98
CA ILE A 7 -2.68 7.49 -9.67
C ILE A 7 -1.55 6.48 -9.51
N VAL A 8 -0.41 6.74 -10.15
CA VAL A 8 0.79 5.90 -10.12
C VAL A 8 1.96 6.73 -9.60
N LEU A 9 2.55 6.32 -8.49
CA LEU A 9 3.71 7.01 -7.95
C LEU A 9 5.02 6.30 -8.32
N PRO A 10 6.08 7.06 -8.52
CA PRO A 10 6.18 8.53 -8.45
C PRO A 10 5.78 9.26 -9.74
N ASP A 11 5.27 8.57 -10.76
CA ASP A 11 5.02 9.10 -12.11
C ASP A 11 4.09 10.32 -12.11
N ASP A 12 3.02 10.29 -11.31
CA ASP A 12 2.01 11.37 -11.22
C ASP A 12 2.31 12.38 -10.10
N ALA A 13 3.38 12.15 -9.32
CA ALA A 13 3.68 12.90 -8.11
C ALA A 13 2.49 12.92 -7.11
N ALA A 14 2.53 13.81 -6.11
CA ALA A 14 1.43 14.00 -5.16
C ALA A 14 0.32 14.93 -5.71
N THR A 15 0.52 15.53 -6.87
CA THR A 15 -0.36 16.58 -7.42
C THR A 15 -1.83 16.20 -7.44
N PRO A 16 -2.26 15.02 -7.96
CA PRO A 16 -3.67 14.68 -7.99
C PRO A 16 -4.30 14.53 -6.58
N ILE A 17 -3.50 14.15 -5.58
CA ILE A 17 -3.97 14.03 -4.19
C ILE A 17 -4.13 15.42 -3.58
N LEU A 18 -3.17 16.32 -3.80
CA LEU A 18 -3.21 17.71 -3.31
C LEU A 18 -4.39 18.47 -3.94
N GLU A 19 -4.56 18.38 -5.26
CA GLU A 19 -5.67 19.00 -5.97
C GLU A 19 -7.04 18.51 -5.47
N ALA A 20 -7.15 17.22 -5.17
CA ALA A 20 -8.38 16.65 -4.62
C ALA A 20 -8.67 17.19 -3.20
N ILE A 21 -7.67 17.32 -2.33
CA ILE A 21 -7.82 17.91 -0.99
C ILE A 21 -8.19 19.40 -1.11
N ASP A 22 -7.57 20.12 -2.02
CA ASP A 22 -7.88 21.55 -2.27
C ASP A 22 -9.29 21.72 -2.82
N GLY A 23 -9.79 20.75 -3.59
CA GLY A 23 -11.15 20.72 -4.13
C GLY A 23 -12.25 20.44 -3.12
N ALA A 24 -11.93 19.92 -1.92
CA ALA A 24 -12.90 19.58 -0.89
C ALA A 24 -13.75 20.79 -0.45
N LYS A 25 -15.08 20.57 -0.33
CA LYS A 25 -16.06 21.64 -0.02
C LYS A 25 -16.75 21.46 1.31
N ALA A 26 -17.09 20.23 1.69
CA ALA A 26 -17.91 19.96 2.87
C ALA A 26 -17.19 19.05 3.89
N SER A 27 -16.58 17.95 3.44
CA SER A 27 -15.98 16.98 4.34
C SER A 27 -14.75 16.31 3.76
N LEU A 28 -13.80 15.93 4.64
CA LEU A 28 -12.60 15.20 4.31
C LEU A 28 -12.32 14.17 5.39
N ASN A 29 -12.56 12.89 5.09
CA ASN A 29 -12.31 11.78 5.99
C ASN A 29 -11.04 11.04 5.55
N ILE A 30 -10.06 10.95 6.43
CA ILE A 30 -8.75 10.37 6.14
C ILE A 30 -8.46 9.24 7.12
N LYS A 31 -8.04 8.07 6.60
CA LYS A 31 -7.52 6.96 7.38
C LYS A 31 -6.11 6.64 6.87
N MET A 32 -5.08 6.76 7.74
CA MET A 32 -3.69 6.60 7.35
C MET A 32 -2.88 5.78 8.37
N PHE A 33 -2.02 4.91 7.84
CA PHE A 33 -1.06 4.16 8.64
C PHE A 33 0.11 5.05 9.08
N VAL A 34 0.76 5.75 8.13
CA VAL A 34 1.77 6.78 8.41
C VAL A 34 1.46 8.04 7.60
N PHE A 35 1.45 9.18 8.27
CA PHE A 35 1.19 10.49 7.70
C PHE A 35 2.21 11.50 8.24
N SER A 36 3.24 11.80 7.45
CA SER A 36 4.33 12.72 7.84
C SER A 36 4.80 13.65 6.71
N ASP A 37 4.17 13.61 5.52
CA ASP A 37 4.54 14.50 4.43
C ASP A 37 4.05 15.93 4.69
N PRO A 38 4.96 16.95 4.74
CA PRO A 38 4.59 18.31 5.12
C PRO A 38 3.62 18.97 4.15
N ALA A 39 3.69 18.67 2.85
CA ALA A 39 2.80 19.28 1.85
C ALA A 39 1.37 18.77 2.03
N LEU A 40 1.19 17.48 2.28
CA LEU A 40 -0.12 16.88 2.54
C LEU A 40 -0.68 17.30 3.89
N ILE A 41 0.14 17.45 4.95
CA ILE A 41 -0.28 18.02 6.25
C ILE A 41 -0.78 19.45 6.03
N GLY A 42 0.00 20.28 5.33
CA GLY A 42 -0.39 21.65 5.01
C GLY A 42 -1.70 21.76 4.23
N ALA A 43 -1.91 20.89 3.23
CA ALA A 43 -3.15 20.85 2.44
C ALA A 43 -4.38 20.46 3.30
N VAL A 44 -4.24 19.49 4.21
CA VAL A 44 -5.30 19.09 5.15
C VAL A 44 -5.64 20.23 6.11
N ILE A 45 -4.63 20.91 6.66
CA ILE A 45 -4.83 22.10 7.51
C ILE A 45 -5.51 23.25 6.74
N ALA A 46 -5.11 23.46 5.49
CA ALA A 46 -5.73 24.47 4.63
C ALA A 46 -7.21 24.13 4.35
N ALA A 47 -7.57 22.86 4.15
CA ALA A 47 -8.96 22.42 4.00
C ALA A 47 -9.78 22.75 5.26
N GLN A 48 -9.26 22.43 6.45
CA GLN A 48 -9.89 22.79 7.73
C GLN A 48 -10.11 24.30 7.85
N ARG A 49 -9.11 25.10 7.51
CA ARG A 49 -9.21 26.59 7.55
C ARG A 49 -10.24 27.15 6.56
N ARG A 50 -10.53 26.44 5.46
CA ARG A 50 -11.61 26.80 4.53
C ARG A 50 -12.98 26.43 5.03
N GLY A 51 -13.11 25.79 6.20
CA GLY A 51 -14.37 25.36 6.78
C GLY A 51 -14.82 23.95 6.36
N VAL A 52 -13.94 23.18 5.72
CA VAL A 52 -14.20 21.76 5.46
C VAL A 52 -14.14 20.99 6.78
N HIS A 53 -15.12 20.13 7.05
CA HIS A 53 -15.10 19.25 8.23
C HIS A 53 -14.08 18.13 8.02
N VAL A 54 -12.91 18.27 8.62
CA VAL A 54 -11.80 17.32 8.43
C VAL A 54 -11.70 16.37 9.62
N ARG A 55 -11.76 15.07 9.34
CA ARG A 55 -11.58 13.99 10.31
C ARG A 55 -10.42 13.08 9.88
N VAL A 56 -9.48 12.85 10.77
CA VAL A 56 -8.29 12.04 10.51
C VAL A 56 -8.16 10.93 11.54
N MET A 57 -8.04 9.69 11.07
CA MET A 57 -7.75 8.51 11.88
C MET A 57 -6.34 8.03 11.58
N LEU A 58 -5.48 8.01 12.60
CA LEU A 58 -4.08 7.62 12.48
C LEU A 58 -3.80 6.33 13.25
N ASN A 59 -2.96 5.48 12.71
CA ASN A 59 -2.47 4.34 13.47
C ASN A 59 -1.54 4.85 14.59
N PRO A 60 -1.78 4.51 15.87
CA PRO A 60 -1.06 5.12 16.99
C PRO A 60 0.41 4.73 17.03
N ALA A 61 0.74 3.46 16.74
CA ALA A 61 2.11 2.99 16.75
C ALA A 61 2.29 1.80 15.80
N ARG A 62 3.51 1.60 15.32
CA ARG A 62 3.88 0.35 14.64
C ARG A 62 3.94 -0.79 15.66
N ARG A 63 3.88 -2.04 15.17
CA ARG A 63 4.09 -3.24 16.01
C ARG A 63 5.42 -3.21 16.79
N SER A 64 6.41 -2.47 16.29
CA SER A 64 7.71 -2.22 16.94
C SER A 64 7.68 -1.09 17.99
N GLY A 65 6.52 -0.46 18.23
CA GLY A 65 6.37 0.64 19.20
C GLY A 65 6.75 2.03 18.66
N GLU A 66 7.20 2.15 17.41
CA GLU A 66 7.52 3.44 16.79
C GLU A 66 6.23 4.24 16.53
N ASP A 67 6.14 5.45 17.07
CA ASP A 67 5.06 6.39 16.80
C ASP A 67 5.47 7.38 15.71
N ASP A 68 5.20 7.01 14.47
CA ASP A 68 5.52 7.86 13.31
C ASP A 68 4.54 9.04 13.14
N ASN A 69 3.42 9.05 13.87
CA ASN A 69 2.32 9.99 13.67
C ASN A 69 2.17 11.04 14.77
N GLU A 70 2.93 10.96 15.88
CA GLU A 70 2.74 11.86 17.02
C GLU A 70 2.88 13.34 16.63
N GLY A 71 3.94 13.68 15.87
CA GLY A 71 4.13 15.07 15.41
C GLY A 71 2.96 15.55 14.54
N THR A 72 2.52 14.73 13.59
CA THR A 72 1.39 15.05 12.71
C THR A 72 0.08 15.18 13.49
N ARG A 73 -0.17 14.28 14.45
CA ARG A 73 -1.34 14.34 15.33
C ARG A 73 -1.44 15.67 16.06
N GLN A 74 -0.33 16.09 16.68
CA GLN A 74 -0.27 17.34 17.42
C GLN A 74 -0.47 18.56 16.50
N GLU A 75 0.14 18.55 15.30
CA GLU A 75 0.03 19.65 14.34
C GLU A 75 -1.41 19.80 13.81
N LEU A 76 -2.04 18.70 13.41
CA LEU A 76 -3.42 18.67 12.96
C LEU A 76 -4.40 19.09 14.06
N ALA A 77 -4.24 18.59 15.28
CA ALA A 77 -5.08 18.96 16.42
C ALA A 77 -4.97 20.44 16.77
N ARG A 78 -3.75 21.04 16.76
CA ARG A 78 -3.57 22.49 16.96
C ARG A 78 -4.27 23.33 15.88
N ALA A 79 -4.42 22.78 14.67
CA ALA A 79 -5.14 23.43 13.57
C ALA A 79 -6.66 23.23 13.63
N GLY A 80 -7.20 22.55 14.65
CA GLY A 80 -8.64 22.30 14.84
C GLY A 80 -9.18 21.13 14.01
N VAL A 81 -8.32 20.25 13.51
CA VAL A 81 -8.73 19.01 12.84
C VAL A 81 -9.12 17.98 13.89
N ASP A 82 -10.21 17.26 13.65
CA ASP A 82 -10.62 16.13 14.48
C ASP A 82 -9.70 14.94 14.21
N VAL A 83 -8.80 14.63 15.14
CA VAL A 83 -7.83 13.54 15.01
C VAL A 83 -8.03 12.52 16.11
N ILE A 84 -8.15 11.24 15.73
CA ILE A 84 -8.24 10.12 16.67
C ILE A 84 -7.27 9.00 16.29
N ASP A 85 -7.00 8.13 17.26
CA ASP A 85 -6.32 6.86 17.03
C ASP A 85 -7.23 5.87 16.35
N SER A 86 -6.64 5.00 15.52
CA SER A 86 -7.36 3.92 14.87
C SER A 86 -7.94 2.92 15.88
N ASN A 87 -8.90 2.12 15.43
CA ASN A 87 -9.67 1.21 16.26
C ASN A 87 -8.76 0.18 16.98
N PRO A 88 -8.68 0.18 18.32
CA PRO A 88 -7.81 -0.70 19.10
C PRO A 88 -8.26 -2.17 19.10
N ALA A 89 -9.46 -2.48 18.61
CA ALA A 89 -9.91 -3.87 18.42
C ALA A 89 -9.13 -4.60 17.31
N LEU A 90 -8.40 -3.87 16.49
CA LEU A 90 -7.54 -4.39 15.43
C LEU A 90 -6.07 -4.28 15.85
N ALA A 91 -5.25 -5.25 15.46
CA ALA A 91 -3.81 -5.23 15.76
C ALA A 91 -3.13 -3.95 15.26
N LEU A 92 -3.56 -3.44 14.12
CA LEU A 92 -3.28 -2.11 13.59
C LEU A 92 -4.20 -1.79 12.39
N THR A 93 -4.29 -0.51 12.06
CA THR A 93 -4.95 -0.04 10.85
C THR A 93 -3.89 0.27 9.79
N HIS A 94 -3.77 -0.61 8.81
CA HIS A 94 -2.85 -0.46 7.68
C HIS A 94 -3.57 0.05 6.42
N GLU A 95 -4.87 0.26 6.49
CA GLU A 95 -5.66 0.95 5.47
C GLU A 95 -5.13 2.36 5.19
N LYS A 96 -5.16 2.76 3.94
CA LYS A 96 -4.81 4.09 3.48
C LYS A 96 -5.90 4.57 2.54
N SER A 97 -6.89 5.26 3.11
CA SER A 97 -8.04 5.77 2.37
C SER A 97 -8.25 7.27 2.61
N MET A 98 -8.99 7.88 1.73
CA MET A 98 -9.47 9.24 1.86
C MET A 98 -10.82 9.34 1.16
N VAL A 99 -11.78 10.00 1.80
CA VAL A 99 -13.10 10.28 1.19
C VAL A 99 -13.36 11.78 1.24
N ILE A 100 -13.72 12.35 0.10
CA ILE A 100 -14.00 13.78 -0.08
C ILE A 100 -15.49 13.94 -0.33
N ASP A 101 -16.16 14.81 0.46
CA ASP A 101 -17.54 15.24 0.32
C ASP A 101 -18.54 14.09 0.21
N HIS A 102 -18.20 12.90 0.72
CA HIS A 102 -18.97 11.66 0.57
C HIS A 102 -19.30 11.32 -0.90
N ARG A 103 -18.44 11.74 -1.83
CA ARG A 103 -18.63 11.57 -3.28
C ARG A 103 -17.46 10.87 -3.97
N THR A 104 -16.24 11.12 -3.51
CA THR A 104 -15.03 10.59 -4.13
C THR A 104 -14.19 9.89 -3.08
N ALA A 105 -13.81 8.64 -3.33
CA ALA A 105 -12.96 7.88 -2.43
C ALA A 105 -11.64 7.49 -3.11
N PHE A 106 -10.58 7.46 -2.31
CA PHE A 106 -9.22 7.04 -2.70
C PHE A 106 -8.88 5.76 -1.94
N VAL A 107 -8.60 4.68 -2.66
CA VAL A 107 -8.06 3.42 -2.14
C VAL A 107 -6.60 3.35 -2.51
N LYS A 108 -5.70 3.37 -1.52
CA LYS A 108 -4.27 3.63 -1.73
C LYS A 108 -3.39 2.50 -1.20
N SER A 109 -2.23 2.30 -1.85
CA SER A 109 -1.14 1.49 -1.29
C SER A 109 -0.13 2.32 -0.49
N LEU A 110 0.00 3.61 -0.81
CA LEU A 110 1.00 4.52 -0.28
C LEU A 110 0.66 5.05 1.12
N ASN A 111 1.67 5.19 1.97
CA ASN A 111 1.63 6.10 3.10
C ASN A 111 1.79 7.55 2.62
N TRP A 112 1.38 8.50 3.42
CA TRP A 112 1.64 9.91 3.19
C TRP A 112 2.98 10.33 3.83
N GLU A 113 4.05 9.74 3.30
CA GLU A 113 5.45 10.06 3.62
C GLU A 113 6.13 10.50 2.31
N THR A 114 6.99 11.50 2.35
CA THR A 114 7.67 12.03 1.15
C THR A 114 8.38 10.93 0.35
N LYS A 115 8.97 9.94 1.03
CA LYS A 115 9.60 8.79 0.35
C LYS A 115 8.60 7.93 -0.45
N ASN A 116 7.34 7.80 0.02
CA ASN A 116 6.32 7.05 -0.71
C ASN A 116 5.75 7.82 -1.90
N LEU A 117 5.88 9.14 -1.89
CA LEU A 117 5.47 9.99 -3.01
C LEU A 117 6.52 10.06 -4.11
N THR A 118 7.82 9.85 -3.78
CA THR A 118 8.94 10.17 -4.68
C THR A 118 9.87 9.01 -5.01
N LEU A 119 10.00 8.00 -4.12
CA LEU A 119 11.01 6.94 -4.21
C LEU A 119 10.44 5.53 -4.29
N THR A 120 9.12 5.38 -4.16
CA THR A 120 8.49 4.06 -4.20
C THR A 120 7.52 3.94 -5.37
N ARG A 121 7.40 2.71 -5.89
CA ARG A 121 6.27 2.34 -6.75
C ARG A 121 5.06 2.12 -5.85
N ASP A 122 4.04 2.95 -6.02
CA ASP A 122 2.79 2.92 -5.31
C ASP A 122 1.61 3.28 -6.22
N TYR A 123 0.39 2.98 -5.74
CA TYR A 123 -0.84 3.16 -6.51
C TYR A 123 -1.95 3.74 -5.65
N ALA A 124 -2.86 4.49 -6.29
CA ALA A 124 -4.16 4.80 -5.74
C ALA A 124 -5.22 4.67 -6.82
N VAL A 125 -6.33 4.02 -6.49
CA VAL A 125 -7.55 4.05 -7.29
C VAL A 125 -8.47 5.10 -6.69
N VAL A 126 -8.92 6.02 -7.54
CA VAL A 126 -9.92 7.03 -7.18
C VAL A 126 -11.24 6.57 -7.77
N THR A 127 -12.30 6.55 -6.97
CA THR A 127 -13.64 6.13 -7.38
C THR A 127 -14.71 7.14 -6.96
N ASP A 128 -15.68 7.37 -7.82
CA ASP A 128 -16.92 8.09 -7.54
C ASP A 128 -18.17 7.18 -7.66
N HIS A 129 -17.97 5.86 -7.69
CA HIS A 129 -19.05 4.88 -7.63
C HIS A 129 -19.73 4.93 -6.25
N ARG A 130 -20.98 5.30 -6.22
CA ARG A 130 -21.75 5.58 -4.99
C ARG A 130 -21.66 4.45 -3.98
N HIS A 131 -21.90 3.20 -4.38
CA HIS A 131 -21.87 2.05 -3.48
C HIS A 131 -20.47 1.81 -2.86
N GLU A 132 -19.39 2.08 -3.59
CA GLU A 132 -18.03 1.97 -3.07
C GLU A 132 -17.73 3.07 -2.07
N VAL A 133 -18.08 4.31 -2.42
CA VAL A 133 -17.90 5.47 -1.54
C VAL A 133 -18.70 5.28 -0.24
N ASP A 134 -19.98 4.90 -0.34
CA ASP A 134 -20.85 4.70 0.82
C ASP A 134 -20.31 3.59 1.74
N GLU A 135 -19.78 2.48 1.19
CA GLU A 135 -19.22 1.40 1.99
C GLU A 135 -17.92 1.82 2.67
N ILE A 136 -17.05 2.61 2.00
CA ILE A 136 -15.82 3.14 2.60
C ILE A 136 -16.17 4.14 3.71
N VAL A 137 -17.17 4.99 3.52
CA VAL A 137 -17.69 5.89 4.56
C VAL A 137 -18.23 5.08 5.74
N ALA A 138 -19.05 4.05 5.49
CA ALA A 138 -19.58 3.20 6.56
C ALA A 138 -18.47 2.53 7.39
N CYS A 139 -17.40 2.06 6.74
CA CYS A 139 -16.24 1.54 7.45
C CYS A 139 -15.50 2.62 8.26
N PHE A 140 -15.39 3.83 7.72
CA PHE A 140 -14.79 4.95 8.43
C PHE A 140 -15.60 5.28 9.70
N GLU A 141 -16.92 5.42 9.58
CA GLU A 141 -17.81 5.71 10.72
C GLU A 141 -17.77 4.60 11.78
N ALA A 142 -17.82 3.33 11.36
CA ALA A 142 -17.75 2.21 12.28
C ALA A 142 -16.44 2.23 13.08
N ASP A 143 -15.30 2.43 12.42
CA ASP A 143 -14.00 2.50 13.08
C ASP A 143 -13.86 3.78 13.94
N TRP A 144 -14.45 4.91 13.49
CA TRP A 144 -14.46 6.17 14.25
C TRP A 144 -15.21 6.02 15.58
N HIS A 145 -16.35 5.35 15.55
CA HIS A 145 -17.21 5.15 16.72
C HIS A 145 -16.91 3.83 17.48
N ARG A 146 -15.83 3.11 17.11
CA ARG A 146 -15.44 1.83 17.73
C ARG A 146 -16.52 0.75 17.61
N GLN A 147 -17.29 0.77 16.53
CA GLN A 147 -18.34 -0.18 16.24
C GLN A 147 -17.84 -1.28 15.29
N PRO A 148 -18.44 -2.48 15.35
CA PRO A 148 -18.17 -3.51 14.35
C PRO A 148 -18.54 -3.02 12.94
N PHE A 149 -17.70 -3.35 11.96
CA PHE A 149 -17.96 -3.10 10.55
C PHE A 149 -18.29 -4.40 9.83
N ALA A 150 -19.37 -4.40 9.07
CA ALA A 150 -19.73 -5.43 8.11
C ALA A 150 -19.82 -4.80 6.71
N PRO A 151 -19.14 -5.35 5.68
CA PRO A 151 -19.24 -4.85 4.32
C PRO A 151 -20.67 -4.85 3.79
N GLY A 152 -21.06 -3.81 3.07
CA GLY A 152 -22.37 -3.66 2.44
C GLY A 152 -22.58 -4.50 1.18
N GLY A 153 -21.61 -5.38 0.82
CA GLY A 153 -21.71 -6.27 -0.32
C GLY A 153 -21.25 -5.65 -1.64
N SER A 154 -20.45 -4.57 -1.61
CA SER A 154 -19.79 -4.09 -2.83
C SER A 154 -18.98 -5.22 -3.46
N ALA A 155 -19.29 -5.52 -4.72
CA ALA A 155 -18.58 -6.56 -5.48
C ALA A 155 -17.11 -6.22 -5.73
N HIS A 156 -16.68 -5.00 -5.47
CA HIS A 156 -15.36 -4.50 -5.84
C HIS A 156 -14.43 -4.26 -4.65
N LEU A 157 -14.95 -4.00 -3.44
CA LEU A 157 -14.12 -3.72 -2.27
C LEU A 157 -13.70 -5.01 -1.55
N LEU A 158 -12.43 -5.07 -1.16
CA LEU A 158 -11.83 -6.14 -0.39
C LEU A 158 -11.41 -5.61 0.98
N TRP A 159 -11.93 -6.22 2.03
CA TRP A 159 -11.72 -5.82 3.42
C TRP A 159 -10.97 -6.88 4.22
N CYS A 160 -9.97 -6.47 4.98
CA CYS A 160 -9.40 -7.31 6.03
C CYS A 160 -9.78 -6.74 7.42
N PRO A 161 -10.02 -7.65 8.38
CA PRO A 161 -9.86 -9.11 8.38
C PRO A 161 -11.13 -9.89 7.98
N ILE A 162 -11.88 -9.47 6.96
CA ILE A 162 -13.23 -9.99 6.65
C ILE A 162 -13.21 -10.92 5.42
N ASN A 163 -12.99 -10.36 4.22
CA ASN A 163 -13.09 -11.12 2.95
C ASN A 163 -11.85 -11.01 2.06
N GLY A 164 -10.83 -10.24 2.45
CA GLY A 164 -9.70 -9.92 1.59
C GLY A 164 -8.91 -11.15 1.13
N ARG A 165 -8.65 -12.12 2.02
CA ARG A 165 -7.92 -13.36 1.67
C ARG A 165 -8.68 -14.16 0.63
N ASP A 166 -9.95 -14.44 0.86
CA ASP A 166 -10.78 -15.27 -0.03
C ASP A 166 -10.95 -14.62 -1.40
N ARG A 167 -11.16 -13.29 -1.41
CA ARG A 167 -11.29 -12.52 -2.64
C ARG A 167 -10.00 -12.52 -3.48
N ILE A 168 -8.83 -12.36 -2.84
CA ILE A 168 -7.53 -12.44 -3.54
C ILE A 168 -7.26 -13.87 -4.01
N ALA A 169 -7.56 -14.89 -3.20
CA ALA A 169 -7.42 -16.28 -3.59
C ALA A 169 -8.27 -16.60 -4.84
N HIS A 170 -9.54 -16.21 -4.83
CA HIS A 170 -10.44 -16.38 -5.98
C HIS A 170 -9.96 -15.62 -7.23
N PHE A 171 -9.48 -14.39 -7.06
CA PHE A 171 -8.91 -13.60 -8.15
C PHE A 171 -7.73 -14.33 -8.82
N ILE A 172 -6.85 -14.97 -8.03
CA ILE A 172 -5.71 -15.76 -8.54
C ILE A 172 -6.20 -17.04 -9.25
N ASP A 173 -7.20 -17.72 -8.69
CA ASP A 173 -7.75 -18.95 -9.26
C ASP A 173 -8.38 -18.73 -10.63
N GLU A 174 -8.98 -17.57 -10.86
CA GLU A 174 -9.61 -17.23 -12.13
C GLU A 174 -8.63 -16.75 -13.22
N ALA A 175 -7.35 -16.49 -12.89
CA ALA A 175 -6.34 -16.11 -13.89
C ALA A 175 -6.08 -17.27 -14.86
N ARG A 176 -6.06 -16.98 -16.17
CA ARG A 176 -5.97 -18.00 -17.23
C ARG A 176 -4.67 -17.93 -18.04
N HIS A 177 -4.12 -16.74 -18.27
CA HIS A 177 -2.98 -16.54 -19.15
C HIS A 177 -1.80 -15.87 -18.46
N THR A 178 -2.03 -14.75 -17.77
CA THR A 178 -0.98 -13.95 -17.15
C THR A 178 -1.42 -13.44 -15.79
N LEU A 179 -0.48 -13.40 -14.85
CA LEU A 179 -0.70 -12.79 -13.54
C LEU A 179 0.54 -11.99 -13.15
N PHE A 180 0.41 -10.66 -13.08
CA PHE A 180 1.42 -9.81 -12.47
C PHE A 180 1.06 -9.57 -11.00
N VAL A 181 2.03 -9.80 -10.11
CA VAL A 181 1.88 -9.56 -8.68
C VAL A 181 3.02 -8.67 -8.22
N GLN A 182 2.66 -7.51 -7.71
CA GLN A 182 3.57 -6.59 -7.02
C GLN A 182 3.16 -6.52 -5.55
N ASN A 183 4.02 -6.96 -4.66
CA ASN A 183 3.78 -6.94 -3.23
C ASN A 183 5.10 -6.94 -2.46
N GLU A 184 5.09 -6.39 -1.24
CA GLU A 184 6.27 -6.40 -0.39
C GLU A 184 6.49 -7.76 0.29
N ARG A 185 5.42 -8.53 0.49
CA ARG A 185 5.44 -9.75 1.30
C ARG A 185 4.70 -10.89 0.60
N TYR A 186 5.27 -12.08 0.67
CA TYR A 186 4.74 -13.32 0.12
C TYR A 186 4.82 -14.39 1.21
N GLN A 187 3.94 -14.32 2.23
CA GLN A 187 4.04 -15.07 3.48
C GLN A 187 2.76 -15.86 3.81
N ASP A 188 1.62 -15.48 3.23
CA ASP A 188 0.35 -16.16 3.48
C ASP A 188 0.29 -17.48 2.72
N SER A 189 0.13 -18.58 3.44
CA SER A 189 0.17 -19.95 2.88
C SER A 189 -0.95 -20.21 1.88
N VAL A 190 -2.14 -19.67 2.09
CA VAL A 190 -3.27 -19.81 1.16
C VAL A 190 -2.95 -19.12 -0.15
N ILE A 191 -2.46 -17.88 -0.09
CA ILE A 191 -2.13 -17.11 -1.29
C ILE A 191 -0.95 -17.72 -2.04
N LEU A 192 0.10 -18.16 -1.31
CA LEU A 192 1.24 -18.86 -1.93
C LEU A 192 0.78 -20.13 -2.67
N GLU A 193 -0.07 -20.92 -2.04
CA GLU A 193 -0.63 -22.14 -2.65
C GLU A 193 -1.42 -21.82 -3.93
N ARG A 194 -2.23 -20.74 -3.95
CA ARG A 194 -2.95 -20.30 -5.16
C ARG A 194 -2.02 -19.83 -6.27
N LEU A 195 -0.94 -19.11 -5.93
CA LEU A 195 0.08 -18.71 -6.91
C LEU A 195 0.81 -19.90 -7.51
N VAL A 196 1.17 -20.91 -6.68
CA VAL A 196 1.76 -22.18 -7.14
C VAL A 196 0.79 -22.91 -8.07
N ARG A 197 -0.48 -23.03 -7.71
CA ARG A 197 -1.50 -23.65 -8.57
C ARG A 197 -1.65 -22.91 -9.89
N ALA A 198 -1.68 -21.58 -9.87
CA ALA A 198 -1.75 -20.77 -11.09
C ALA A 198 -0.56 -21.07 -12.02
N ALA A 199 0.67 -21.09 -11.48
CA ALA A 199 1.86 -21.44 -12.25
C ALA A 199 1.76 -22.88 -12.85
N ARG A 200 1.32 -23.85 -12.04
CA ARG A 200 1.12 -25.25 -12.49
C ARG A 200 0.02 -25.40 -13.54
N ARG A 201 -0.99 -24.54 -13.55
CA ARG A 201 -2.00 -24.46 -14.63
C ARG A 201 -1.46 -23.86 -15.93
N GLY A 202 -0.21 -23.39 -15.96
CA GLY A 202 0.41 -22.75 -17.12
C GLY A 202 0.19 -21.23 -17.21
N VAL A 203 -0.38 -20.60 -16.16
CA VAL A 203 -0.47 -19.15 -16.08
C VAL A 203 0.95 -18.57 -15.96
N LYS A 204 1.28 -17.59 -16.77
CA LYS A 204 2.56 -16.87 -16.70
C LYS A 204 2.55 -15.91 -15.50
N VAL A 205 2.98 -16.42 -14.34
CA VAL A 205 3.04 -15.64 -13.10
C VAL A 205 4.33 -14.82 -13.07
N HIS A 206 4.20 -13.52 -12.90
CA HIS A 206 5.28 -12.55 -12.79
C HIS A 206 5.23 -11.92 -11.40
N VAL A 207 6.20 -12.23 -10.57
CA VAL A 207 6.30 -11.70 -9.21
C VAL A 207 7.34 -10.61 -9.15
N MET A 208 6.94 -9.49 -8.57
CA MET A 208 7.84 -8.43 -8.18
C MET A 208 7.79 -8.29 -6.67
N ALA A 209 8.94 -8.42 -6.02
CA ALA A 209 9.07 -8.43 -4.58
C ALA A 209 10.02 -7.34 -4.11
N ARG A 210 9.87 -6.97 -2.86
CA ARG A 210 10.89 -6.21 -2.15
C ARG A 210 12.04 -7.15 -1.81
N PRO A 211 13.32 -6.74 -2.00
CA PRO A 211 14.45 -7.57 -1.62
C PRO A 211 14.37 -7.98 -0.13
N PRO A 212 14.69 -9.22 0.23
CA PRO A 212 14.61 -9.71 1.60
C PRO A 212 15.43 -8.88 2.61
N HIS A 213 16.60 -8.39 2.21
CA HIS A 213 17.43 -7.52 3.05
C HIS A 213 16.75 -6.19 3.43
N ALA A 214 15.74 -5.76 2.68
CA ALA A 214 14.94 -4.59 3.01
C ALA A 214 13.88 -4.88 4.09
N LEU A 215 13.76 -6.14 4.52
CA LEU A 215 12.90 -6.55 5.64
C LEU A 215 13.70 -6.49 6.95
N LYS A 216 13.00 -6.30 8.08
CA LYS A 216 13.62 -6.38 9.41
C LYS A 216 14.11 -7.82 9.67
N LYS A 217 15.11 -8.02 10.53
CA LYS A 217 15.75 -9.32 10.81
C LYS A 217 14.75 -10.46 11.11
N ASP A 218 13.74 -10.16 11.92
CA ASP A 218 12.66 -11.07 12.30
C ASP A 218 11.73 -11.46 11.13
N GLN A 219 11.74 -10.68 10.05
CA GLN A 219 10.89 -10.88 8.87
C GLN A 219 11.66 -11.53 7.70
N LEU A 220 12.97 -11.64 7.80
CA LEU A 220 13.83 -12.15 6.72
C LEU A 220 13.53 -13.61 6.40
N VAL A 221 13.44 -14.47 7.42
CA VAL A 221 13.19 -15.90 7.25
C VAL A 221 11.81 -16.15 6.64
N GLU A 222 10.78 -15.50 7.19
CA GLU A 222 9.41 -15.61 6.68
C GLU A 222 9.27 -15.05 5.27
N GLY A 223 9.95 -13.94 4.95
CA GLY A 223 9.90 -13.28 3.65
C GLY A 223 10.54 -14.09 2.53
N VAL A 224 11.63 -14.79 2.83
CA VAL A 224 12.38 -15.59 1.85
C VAL A 224 11.67 -16.90 1.52
N GLY A 225 11.12 -17.58 2.53
CA GLY A 225 10.50 -18.91 2.36
C GLY A 225 9.41 -18.92 1.28
N GLY A 226 8.50 -17.97 1.33
CA GLY A 226 7.44 -17.86 0.32
C GLY A 226 7.94 -17.58 -1.09
N LEU A 227 8.98 -16.75 -1.23
CA LEU A 227 9.58 -16.46 -2.54
C LEU A 227 10.32 -17.67 -3.09
N ARG A 228 11.04 -18.45 -2.26
CA ARG A 228 11.70 -19.70 -2.67
C ARG A 228 10.68 -20.72 -3.18
N ILE A 229 9.57 -20.92 -2.48
CA ILE A 229 8.48 -21.80 -2.92
C ILE A 229 7.98 -21.43 -4.32
N LEU A 230 7.86 -20.15 -4.62
CA LEU A 230 7.44 -19.67 -5.94
C LEU A 230 8.53 -19.88 -6.99
N ASP A 231 9.80 -19.65 -6.65
CA ASP A 231 10.94 -19.86 -7.57
C ASP A 231 11.10 -21.34 -7.91
N ASP A 232 10.93 -22.25 -6.95
CA ASP A 232 10.99 -23.71 -7.12
C ASP A 232 9.98 -24.24 -8.15
N VAL A 233 8.85 -23.55 -8.33
CA VAL A 233 7.87 -23.88 -9.37
C VAL A 233 8.04 -23.08 -10.66
N GLY A 234 9.18 -22.40 -10.81
CA GLY A 234 9.57 -21.68 -12.03
C GLY A 234 9.01 -20.25 -12.16
N VAL A 235 8.38 -19.71 -11.12
CA VAL A 235 7.94 -18.31 -11.10
C VAL A 235 9.17 -17.40 -11.02
N LYS A 236 9.29 -16.45 -11.94
CA LYS A 236 10.41 -15.52 -11.97
C LYS A 236 10.17 -14.37 -11.00
N ILE A 237 10.99 -14.33 -9.94
CA ILE A 237 10.98 -13.29 -8.92
C ILE A 237 11.93 -12.18 -9.33
N ARG A 238 11.46 -10.93 -9.24
CA ARG A 238 12.22 -9.75 -9.66
C ARG A 238 12.15 -8.63 -8.64
N LYS A 239 13.18 -7.77 -8.60
CA LYS A 239 13.24 -6.53 -7.82
C LYS A 239 13.28 -5.31 -8.75
N LEU A 240 12.61 -4.21 -8.40
CA LEU A 240 12.65 -2.96 -9.16
C LEU A 240 14.07 -2.37 -9.17
N LYS A 241 14.43 -1.74 -10.28
CA LYS A 241 15.62 -0.91 -10.41
C LYS A 241 15.25 0.55 -10.21
N GLY A 242 16.00 1.24 -9.37
CA GLY A 242 15.82 2.70 -9.15
C GLY A 242 14.61 3.12 -8.30
N LEU A 243 13.65 2.23 -8.06
CA LEU A 243 12.50 2.46 -7.17
C LEU A 243 12.39 1.35 -6.15
N LYS A 244 11.92 1.69 -4.96
CA LYS A 244 11.54 0.69 -3.96
C LYS A 244 10.10 0.23 -4.22
N LEU A 245 9.84 -1.06 -4.16
CA LEU A 245 8.48 -1.57 -4.24
C LEU A 245 7.78 -1.39 -2.88
N HIS A 246 6.64 -0.71 -2.89
CA HIS A 246 5.73 -0.60 -1.76
C HIS A 246 4.27 -0.85 -2.18
N GLY A 247 3.95 -0.68 -3.45
CA GLY A 247 2.64 -0.93 -4.03
C GLY A 247 2.17 -2.37 -3.88
N LYS A 248 0.87 -2.56 -3.70
CA LYS A 248 0.19 -3.84 -3.67
C LYS A 248 -0.77 -3.89 -4.84
N MET A 249 -0.40 -4.65 -5.87
CA MET A 249 -1.15 -4.76 -7.11
C MET A 249 -1.12 -6.20 -7.62
N LEU A 250 -2.31 -6.72 -7.95
CA LEU A 250 -2.47 -7.92 -8.75
C LEU A 250 -3.14 -7.54 -10.06
N LEU A 251 -2.65 -8.06 -11.18
CA LEU A 251 -3.22 -7.81 -12.52
C LEU A 251 -3.34 -9.14 -13.26
N ALA A 252 -4.56 -9.58 -13.54
CA ALA A 252 -4.85 -10.84 -14.20
C ALA A 252 -5.29 -10.60 -15.67
N ASP A 253 -4.64 -11.32 -16.58
CA ASP A 253 -4.96 -11.42 -18.00
C ASP A 253 -5.04 -10.08 -18.75
N GLY A 254 -4.59 -8.98 -18.13
CA GLY A 254 -4.71 -7.63 -18.65
C GLY A 254 -6.13 -7.08 -18.71
N VAL A 255 -7.08 -7.68 -17.97
CA VAL A 255 -8.52 -7.31 -18.00
C VAL A 255 -9.08 -6.94 -16.64
N ARG A 256 -8.37 -7.23 -15.55
CA ARG A 256 -8.80 -6.88 -14.19
C ARG A 256 -7.61 -6.76 -13.25
N ALA A 257 -7.74 -5.92 -12.26
CA ALA A 257 -6.68 -5.71 -11.27
C ALA A 257 -7.25 -5.51 -9.86
N ILE A 258 -6.44 -5.82 -8.85
CA ILE A 258 -6.66 -5.44 -7.46
C ILE A 258 -5.55 -4.47 -7.06
N VAL A 259 -5.94 -3.35 -6.43
CA VAL A 259 -5.02 -2.33 -5.90
C VAL A 259 -5.45 -1.97 -4.48
N GLY A 260 -4.49 -1.80 -3.56
CA GLY A 260 -4.81 -1.36 -2.21
C GLY A 260 -3.67 -1.51 -1.22
N SER A 261 -4.01 -1.68 0.06
CA SER A 261 -3.04 -1.71 1.15
C SER A 261 -2.59 -3.12 1.56
N ILE A 262 -3.27 -4.19 1.08
CA ILE A 262 -3.15 -5.55 1.58
C ILE A 262 -1.80 -6.17 1.22
N ASN A 263 -0.97 -6.44 2.22
CA ASN A 263 0.20 -7.29 2.05
C ASN A 263 -0.23 -8.77 2.04
N LEU A 264 0.45 -9.60 1.23
CA LEU A 264 0.18 -11.04 1.16
C LEU A 264 0.84 -11.77 2.33
N ALA A 265 0.42 -11.41 3.55
CA ALA A 265 0.94 -11.91 4.82
C ALA A 265 -0.19 -12.15 5.82
N PRO A 266 -0.09 -13.17 6.70
CA PRO A 266 -1.16 -13.54 7.63
C PRO A 266 -1.68 -12.35 8.45
N GLY A 267 -0.78 -11.52 8.99
CA GLY A 267 -1.20 -10.37 9.80
C GLY A 267 -2.10 -9.36 9.07
N SER A 268 -1.94 -9.19 7.74
CA SER A 268 -2.83 -8.33 6.95
C SER A 268 -4.23 -8.92 6.84
N PHE A 269 -4.32 -10.23 6.68
CA PHE A 269 -5.60 -10.92 6.48
C PHE A 269 -6.37 -11.17 7.78
N ASP A 270 -5.66 -11.42 8.89
CA ASP A 270 -6.27 -11.97 10.10
C ASP A 270 -6.57 -10.93 11.18
N SER A 271 -5.83 -9.80 11.20
CA SER A 271 -5.87 -8.92 12.38
C SER A 271 -5.79 -7.42 12.08
N ARG A 272 -5.58 -7.02 10.83
CA ARG A 272 -5.41 -5.61 10.46
C ARG A 272 -6.63 -5.08 9.70
N ARG A 273 -6.92 -3.79 9.87
CA ARG A 273 -7.80 -3.09 8.93
C ARG A 273 -7.00 -2.78 7.66
N GLU A 274 -7.43 -3.39 6.56
CA GLU A 274 -6.88 -3.16 5.23
C GLU A 274 -8.02 -2.97 4.23
N LEU A 275 -7.74 -2.27 3.15
CA LEU A 275 -8.67 -2.04 2.05
C LEU A 275 -7.97 -2.22 0.71
N ALA A 276 -8.60 -2.93 -0.21
CA ALA A 276 -8.25 -2.96 -1.61
C ALA A 276 -9.52 -2.87 -2.48
N ILE A 277 -9.32 -2.57 -3.75
CA ILE A 277 -10.39 -2.48 -4.75
C ILE A 277 -10.04 -3.31 -5.99
N GLU A 278 -10.98 -4.12 -6.45
CA GLU A 278 -10.91 -4.79 -7.75
C GLU A 278 -11.47 -3.85 -8.82
N VAL A 279 -10.74 -3.67 -9.91
CA VAL A 279 -11.11 -2.81 -11.03
C VAL A 279 -11.09 -3.58 -12.34
N ARG A 280 -12.03 -3.23 -13.24
CA ARG A 280 -12.14 -3.76 -14.60
C ARG A 280 -12.26 -2.63 -15.64
N ASP A 281 -12.16 -1.40 -15.20
CA ASP A 281 -12.19 -0.21 -16.07
C ASP A 281 -11.01 -0.24 -17.03
N ALA A 282 -11.27 -0.28 -18.33
CA ALA A 282 -10.25 -0.48 -19.35
C ALA A 282 -9.10 0.52 -19.22
N ALA A 283 -9.40 1.82 -19.03
CA ALA A 283 -8.37 2.85 -18.90
C ALA A 283 -7.45 2.63 -17.68
N VAL A 284 -8.02 2.18 -16.56
CA VAL A 284 -7.24 1.86 -15.32
C VAL A 284 -6.39 0.62 -15.54
N VAL A 285 -7.00 -0.45 -16.08
CA VAL A 285 -6.33 -1.74 -16.32
C VAL A 285 -5.22 -1.62 -17.35
N ASP A 286 -5.46 -0.93 -18.47
CA ASP A 286 -4.45 -0.71 -19.51
C ASP A 286 -3.26 0.09 -19.00
N ARG A 287 -3.51 1.09 -18.17
CA ARG A 287 -2.44 1.86 -17.53
C ARG A 287 -1.64 1.00 -16.55
N LEU A 288 -2.30 0.23 -15.68
CA LEU A 288 -1.63 -0.74 -14.78
C LEU A 288 -0.80 -1.75 -15.57
N HIS A 289 -1.32 -2.26 -16.69
CA HIS A 289 -0.61 -3.21 -17.55
C HIS A 289 0.65 -2.60 -18.17
N THR A 290 0.54 -1.36 -18.65
CA THR A 290 1.69 -0.59 -19.18
C THR A 290 2.77 -0.41 -18.12
N ILE A 291 2.38 -0.02 -16.90
CA ILE A 291 3.29 0.14 -15.77
C ILE A 291 3.92 -1.21 -15.38
N ALA A 292 3.14 -2.27 -15.24
CA ALA A 292 3.64 -3.60 -14.87
C ALA A 292 4.67 -4.11 -15.90
N LYS A 293 4.43 -3.92 -17.19
CA LYS A 293 5.40 -4.25 -18.26
C LYS A 293 6.66 -3.40 -18.19
N ARG A 294 6.54 -2.10 -17.97
CA ARG A 294 7.67 -1.17 -17.80
C ARG A 294 8.50 -1.55 -16.57
N ASP A 295 7.85 -1.78 -15.44
CA ASP A 295 8.51 -2.19 -14.20
C ASP A 295 9.22 -3.54 -14.37
N LYS A 296 8.60 -4.52 -15.03
CA LYS A 296 9.24 -5.79 -15.36
C LYS A 296 10.50 -5.60 -16.23
N LYS A 297 10.43 -4.74 -17.25
CA LYS A 297 11.58 -4.41 -18.09
C LYS A 297 12.70 -3.73 -17.29
N ASN A 298 12.32 -2.84 -16.36
CA ASN A 298 13.24 -2.09 -15.50
C ASN A 298 13.43 -2.77 -14.14
N SER A 299 13.71 -4.08 -14.14
CA SER A 299 13.90 -4.87 -12.93
C SER A 299 15.02 -5.87 -13.09
N HIS A 300 15.57 -6.34 -11.97
CA HIS A 300 16.57 -7.41 -11.93
C HIS A 300 15.94 -8.70 -11.38
N PRO A 301 16.39 -9.89 -11.80
CA PRO A 301 16.13 -11.11 -11.06
C PRO A 301 16.53 -10.93 -9.59
N LEU A 302 15.72 -11.46 -8.69
CA LEU A 302 16.08 -11.53 -7.28
C LEU A 302 16.78 -12.87 -7.06
N ASP A 303 18.02 -12.84 -6.59
CA ASP A 303 18.75 -14.03 -6.21
C ASP A 303 18.30 -14.45 -4.81
N LEU A 304 17.69 -15.64 -4.73
CA LEU A 304 17.17 -16.24 -3.51
C LEU A 304 18.07 -17.38 -2.98
N SER A 305 19.25 -17.62 -3.61
CA SER A 305 20.27 -18.52 -3.08
C SER A 305 20.82 -17.99 -1.75
N ASP A 306 21.45 -18.87 -0.96
CA ASP A 306 22.08 -18.44 0.28
C ASP A 306 23.20 -17.43 0.02
N ASP A 307 23.98 -17.63 -1.03
CA ASP A 307 25.04 -16.70 -1.44
C ASP A 307 24.49 -15.34 -1.88
N GLY A 308 23.39 -15.32 -2.66
CA GLY A 308 22.71 -14.08 -3.07
C GLY A 308 22.13 -13.31 -1.89
N LEU A 309 21.57 -14.01 -0.91
CA LEU A 309 21.05 -13.40 0.31
C LEU A 309 22.16 -12.85 1.20
N MET A 310 23.30 -13.51 1.26
CA MET A 310 24.49 -13.04 1.99
C MET A 310 25.13 -11.83 1.32
N ALA A 311 25.20 -11.80 -0.01
CA ALA A 311 25.66 -10.64 -0.77
C ALA A 311 24.75 -9.42 -0.56
N ASP A 312 23.44 -9.58 -0.63
CA ASP A 312 22.46 -8.53 -0.33
C ASP A 312 22.57 -8.01 1.14
N LEU A 313 23.01 -8.85 2.07
CA LEU A 313 23.28 -8.44 3.46
C LEU A 313 24.58 -7.63 3.58
N ALA A 314 25.62 -7.99 2.85
CA ALA A 314 26.90 -7.28 2.81
C ALA A 314 26.73 -5.86 2.26
N ASP A 315 26.06 -5.71 1.11
CA ASP A 315 25.72 -4.40 0.52
C ASP A 315 25.01 -3.47 1.52
N ARG A 316 24.18 -4.05 2.38
CA ARG A 316 23.45 -3.29 3.41
C ARG A 316 24.34 -2.79 4.54
N VAL A 317 25.37 -3.52 4.88
CA VAL A 317 26.33 -3.12 5.92
C VAL A 317 27.16 -1.94 5.40
N GLU A 318 27.56 -1.97 4.13
CA GLU A 318 28.28 -0.88 3.46
C GLU A 318 27.41 0.38 3.36
N ASP A 319 26.15 0.28 2.90
CA ASP A 319 25.19 1.39 2.83
C ASP A 319 24.93 2.03 4.20
N ALA A 320 24.88 1.22 5.27
CA ALA A 320 24.65 1.71 6.62
C ALA A 320 25.91 2.42 7.16
N ALA A 321 27.08 1.89 6.89
CA ALA A 321 28.36 2.49 7.28
C ALA A 321 28.59 3.82 6.55
N GLU A 322 28.25 3.91 5.26
CA GLU A 322 28.36 5.14 4.48
C GLU A 322 27.42 6.23 4.98
N LYS A 323 26.18 5.88 5.33
CA LYS A 323 25.21 6.80 5.93
C LYS A 323 25.65 7.32 7.30
N LEU A 324 26.23 6.48 8.14
CA LEU A 324 26.82 6.90 9.42
C LEU A 324 27.98 7.86 9.21
N ALA A 325 28.89 7.56 8.27
CA ALA A 325 30.04 8.41 7.96
C ALA A 325 29.60 9.78 7.39
N LEU A 326 28.53 9.85 6.61
CA LEU A 326 27.95 11.09 6.09
C LEU A 326 27.27 11.91 7.21
N SER A 327 26.57 11.24 8.14
CA SER A 327 25.96 11.89 9.30
C SER A 327 27.01 12.52 10.23
N ASP A 328 28.09 11.80 10.51
CA ASP A 328 29.19 12.29 11.33
C ASP A 328 29.94 13.48 10.68
N ARG A 329 30.06 13.47 9.36
CA ARG A 329 30.65 14.60 8.61
C ARG A 329 29.73 15.84 8.61
N ALA A 330 28.42 15.66 8.56
CA ALA A 330 27.45 16.75 8.67
C ALA A 330 27.47 17.40 10.06
N GLN A 331 27.45 16.58 11.13
CA GLN A 331 27.53 17.08 12.51
C GLN A 331 28.86 17.79 12.84
N LYS A 332 29.97 17.38 12.22
CA LYS A 332 31.27 18.06 12.39
C LYS A 332 31.36 19.39 11.63
N LYS A 333 30.53 19.59 10.59
CA LYS A 333 30.45 20.87 9.86
C LYS A 333 29.57 21.92 10.57
N GLU A 334 28.57 21.47 11.33
CA GLU A 334 27.70 22.36 12.12
C GLU A 334 28.35 22.83 13.45
N LYS A 335 29.43 22.19 13.87
CA LYS A 335 30.19 22.56 15.11
C LYS A 335 31.45 23.38 14.84
N LYS A 336 31.69 23.81 13.60
CA LYS A 336 32.73 24.76 13.20
C LYS A 336 32.12 26.03 12.66
#